data_0829e68f33791448a605a102bd4e375d
#
_entry.id   0829e68f33791448a605a102bd4e375d
#
_cell.length_a   1.000
_cell.length_b   1.000
_cell.length_c   1.000
_cell.angle_alpha   90.00
_cell.angle_beta   90.00
_cell.angle_gamma   90.00
#
_symmetry.space_group_name_H-M   'P 1'
#
loop_
_entity.id
_entity.type
_entity.pdbx_description
1 polymer ?
#
loop_
_entity_poly.entity_id
_entity_poly.type
_entity_poly.pdbx_seq_one_letter_code
_entity_poly.pdbx_strand_id
1 'polypeptide(L)'
;MARESLSDITAFLAVARERSFTRAAAKLGVSPSALSHAIRGLEARLGLRLLTRTTRSVAPTEAGERLQERIGAHFEAVEAELASLSELRTKPAGTVRITALDHAAETILWPAVERLLPDYPDIVVEISVDNALTDIVSARFDAGIRLGEQVARDMIAVPIGPPLRMACVGAPAYFAAAAAPPPADPHDLARHACINLRFATSGALYAWEFERDGRELKVRVEGPLILNDPRMIRRVTLSGFGLAFLPEDHVAEDVESGALLRVLEDWTPPFPGYHLYYPSRRQHSPAFALLLEALRYRA
;
A
#
# COMPACT_ATOMS: atom_id res chain seq x y z
N MET A 1 -14.32 -45.28 6.88
CA MET A 1 -13.56 -44.01 6.84
C MET A 1 -14.33 -42.97 7.65
N ALA A 2 -13.77 -42.49 8.75
CA ALA A 2 -14.41 -41.44 9.55
C ALA A 2 -14.55 -40.18 8.68
N ARG A 3 -15.75 -39.62 8.65
CA ARG A 3 -16.04 -38.36 7.92
C ARG A 3 -15.22 -37.25 8.57
N GLU A 4 -14.22 -36.73 7.84
CA GLU A 4 -13.48 -35.55 8.28
C GLU A 4 -14.44 -34.35 8.29
N SER A 5 -14.45 -33.66 9.42
CA SER A 5 -15.27 -32.46 9.54
C SER A 5 -14.59 -31.30 8.81
N LEU A 6 -15.27 -30.69 7.85
CA LEU A 6 -14.79 -29.48 7.16
C LEU A 6 -14.42 -28.39 8.18
N SER A 7 -15.11 -28.32 9.31
CA SER A 7 -14.82 -27.35 10.38
C SER A 7 -13.44 -27.57 11.03
N ASP A 8 -12.97 -28.81 11.11
CA ASP A 8 -11.65 -29.11 11.69
C ASP A 8 -10.52 -28.70 10.73
N ILE A 9 -10.74 -28.86 9.43
CA ILE A 9 -9.80 -28.40 8.39
C ILE A 9 -9.76 -26.85 8.38
N THR A 10 -10.92 -26.20 8.44
CA THR A 10 -10.99 -24.72 8.54
C THR A 10 -10.25 -24.22 9.79
N ALA A 11 -10.44 -24.88 10.93
CA ALA A 11 -9.74 -24.57 12.18
C ALA A 11 -8.22 -24.69 12.02
N PHE A 12 -7.74 -25.76 11.38
CA PHE A 12 -6.31 -25.95 11.09
C PHE A 12 -5.79 -24.84 10.16
N LEU A 13 -6.45 -24.59 9.02
CA LEU A 13 -6.03 -23.57 8.04
C LEU A 13 -5.96 -22.18 8.68
N ALA A 14 -6.93 -21.82 9.54
CA ALA A 14 -6.92 -20.56 10.26
C ALA A 14 -5.72 -20.43 11.20
N VAL A 15 -5.39 -21.46 11.99
CA VAL A 15 -4.25 -21.44 12.91
C VAL A 15 -2.92 -21.45 12.15
N ALA A 16 -2.83 -22.22 11.05
CA ALA A 16 -1.63 -22.28 10.20
C ALA A 16 -1.32 -20.91 9.58
N ARG A 17 -2.33 -20.16 9.12
CA ARG A 17 -2.21 -18.81 8.57
C ARG A 17 -1.85 -17.78 9.64
N GLU A 18 -2.59 -17.78 10.77
CA GLU A 18 -2.40 -16.79 11.83
C GLU A 18 -1.14 -17.04 12.67
N ARG A 19 -0.60 -18.26 12.64
CA ARG A 19 0.47 -18.73 13.54
C ARG A 19 0.18 -18.39 15.01
N SER A 20 -1.12 -18.39 15.37
CA SER A 20 -1.62 -18.02 16.69
C SER A 20 -3.03 -18.57 16.91
N PHE A 21 -3.21 -19.38 17.97
CA PHE A 21 -4.53 -19.88 18.35
C PHE A 21 -5.47 -18.75 18.78
N THR A 22 -4.97 -17.74 19.47
CA THR A 22 -5.79 -16.63 19.95
C THR A 22 -6.31 -15.77 18.79
N ARG A 23 -5.45 -15.43 17.82
CA ARG A 23 -5.86 -14.65 16.63
C ARG A 23 -6.80 -15.43 15.74
N ALA A 24 -6.51 -16.71 15.50
CA ALA A 24 -7.38 -17.57 14.70
C ALA A 24 -8.76 -17.76 15.37
N ALA A 25 -8.80 -17.92 16.69
CA ALA A 25 -10.03 -18.04 17.45
C ALA A 25 -10.89 -16.77 17.37
N ALA A 26 -10.27 -15.60 17.53
CA ALA A 26 -10.96 -14.31 17.37
C ALA A 26 -11.56 -14.17 15.96
N LYS A 27 -10.81 -14.58 14.93
CA LYS A 27 -11.24 -14.52 13.53
C LYS A 27 -12.41 -15.45 13.21
N LEU A 28 -12.43 -16.64 13.82
CA LEU A 28 -13.49 -17.65 13.62
C LEU A 28 -14.66 -17.51 14.59
N GLY A 29 -14.61 -16.57 15.54
CA GLY A 29 -15.68 -16.38 16.53
C GLY A 29 -15.81 -17.55 17.53
N VAL A 30 -14.71 -18.26 17.81
CA VAL A 30 -14.69 -19.42 18.71
C VAL A 30 -13.65 -19.25 19.81
N SER A 31 -13.67 -20.14 20.83
CA SER A 31 -12.64 -20.11 21.87
C SER A 31 -11.32 -20.77 21.39
N PRO A 32 -10.14 -20.31 21.88
CA PRO A 32 -8.87 -20.97 21.59
C PRO A 32 -8.81 -22.45 21.99
N SER A 33 -9.54 -22.82 23.04
CA SER A 33 -9.67 -24.22 23.52
C SER A 33 -10.45 -25.09 22.53
N ALA A 34 -11.54 -24.56 21.95
CA ALA A 34 -12.32 -25.23 20.91
C ALA A 34 -11.49 -25.49 19.66
N LEU A 35 -10.75 -24.48 19.19
CA LEU A 35 -9.81 -24.64 18.07
C LEU A 35 -8.74 -25.69 18.34
N SER A 36 -8.15 -25.67 19.55
CA SER A 36 -7.14 -26.66 19.93
C SER A 36 -7.71 -28.07 19.98
N HIS A 37 -8.97 -28.23 20.41
CA HIS A 37 -9.64 -29.52 20.42
C HIS A 37 -9.94 -30.02 19.00
N ALA A 38 -10.50 -29.20 18.14
CA ALA A 38 -10.79 -29.51 16.73
C ALA A 38 -9.54 -29.99 15.99
N ILE A 39 -8.42 -29.24 16.11
CA ILE A 39 -7.17 -29.59 15.45
C ILE A 39 -6.57 -30.89 16.02
N ARG A 40 -6.59 -31.11 17.33
CA ARG A 40 -6.15 -32.37 17.91
C ARG A 40 -6.98 -33.55 17.43
N GLY A 41 -8.29 -33.37 17.28
CA GLY A 41 -9.19 -34.38 16.71
C GLY A 41 -8.82 -34.72 15.27
N LEU A 42 -8.52 -33.69 14.44
CA LEU A 42 -8.06 -33.88 13.06
C LEU A 42 -6.72 -34.63 13.01
N GLU A 43 -5.72 -34.20 13.78
CA GLU A 43 -4.40 -34.84 13.88
C GLU A 43 -4.51 -36.32 14.33
N ALA A 44 -5.36 -36.60 15.29
CA ALA A 44 -5.59 -37.98 15.78
C ALA A 44 -6.21 -38.87 14.70
N ARG A 45 -7.16 -38.36 13.92
CA ARG A 45 -7.78 -39.13 12.82
C ARG A 45 -6.82 -39.36 11.66
N LEU A 46 -5.98 -38.39 11.35
CA LEU A 46 -4.97 -38.50 10.29
C LEU A 46 -3.74 -39.31 10.74
N GLY A 47 -3.55 -39.52 12.01
CA GLY A 47 -2.36 -40.18 12.56
C GLY A 47 -1.07 -39.32 12.39
N LEU A 48 -1.21 -38.04 12.09
CA LEU A 48 -0.12 -37.13 11.79
C LEU A 48 -0.28 -35.82 12.57
N ARG A 49 0.83 -35.21 12.98
CA ARG A 49 0.81 -33.86 13.50
C ARG A 49 0.87 -32.85 12.35
N LEU A 50 -0.05 -31.90 12.36
CA LEU A 50 -0.13 -30.83 11.38
C LEU A 50 0.49 -29.51 11.89
N LEU A 51 0.56 -29.35 13.22
CA LEU A 51 1.15 -28.17 13.87
C LEU A 51 2.23 -28.56 14.86
N THR A 52 3.34 -27.86 14.82
CA THR A 52 4.35 -27.83 15.87
C THR A 52 4.00 -26.71 16.84
N ARG A 53 3.99 -27.02 18.17
CA ARG A 53 3.63 -26.07 19.22
C ARG A 53 4.80 -25.94 20.19
N THR A 54 5.19 -24.72 20.48
CA THR A 54 6.04 -24.37 21.61
C THR A 54 5.28 -23.45 22.55
N THR A 55 5.83 -23.13 23.70
CA THR A 55 5.22 -22.17 24.63
C THR A 55 5.10 -20.76 24.06
N ARG A 56 5.83 -20.45 22.97
CA ARG A 56 5.92 -19.10 22.37
C ARG A 56 5.47 -19.03 20.91
N SER A 57 5.32 -20.16 20.21
CA SER A 57 5.03 -20.15 18.78
C SER A 57 4.24 -21.39 18.34
N VAL A 58 3.49 -21.23 17.26
CA VAL A 58 2.86 -22.32 16.51
C VAL A 58 3.20 -22.17 15.03
N ALA A 59 3.59 -23.29 14.40
CA ALA A 59 3.92 -23.34 12.97
C ALA A 59 3.41 -24.67 12.38
N PRO A 60 3.06 -24.71 11.09
CA PRO A 60 2.79 -25.96 10.39
C PRO A 60 3.99 -26.91 10.40
N THR A 61 3.74 -28.20 10.44
CA THR A 61 4.72 -29.25 10.12
C THR A 61 4.79 -29.40 8.60
N GLU A 62 5.73 -30.19 8.07
CA GLU A 62 5.79 -30.54 6.64
C GLU A 62 4.45 -31.09 6.13
N ALA A 63 3.80 -31.97 6.89
CA ALA A 63 2.46 -32.48 6.57
C ALA A 63 1.41 -31.36 6.60
N GLY A 64 1.53 -30.41 7.53
CA GLY A 64 0.66 -29.24 7.64
C GLY A 64 0.85 -28.27 6.47
N GLU A 65 2.09 -27.98 6.05
CA GLU A 65 2.39 -27.15 4.90
C GLU A 65 1.82 -27.74 3.62
N ARG A 66 2.06 -29.03 3.39
CA ARG A 66 1.50 -29.76 2.23
C ARG A 66 -0.04 -29.73 2.22
N LEU A 67 -0.69 -29.87 3.37
CA LEU A 67 -2.15 -29.77 3.48
C LEU A 67 -2.61 -28.35 3.18
N GLN A 68 -1.94 -27.33 3.72
CA GLN A 68 -2.24 -25.93 3.49
C GLN A 68 -2.09 -25.54 2.01
N GLU A 69 -1.02 -25.95 1.35
CA GLU A 69 -0.77 -25.68 -0.08
C GLU A 69 -1.84 -26.32 -0.99
N ARG A 70 -2.18 -27.57 -0.72
CA ARG A 70 -3.10 -28.31 -1.60
C ARG A 70 -4.58 -27.99 -1.37
N ILE A 71 -4.98 -27.80 -0.13
CA ILE A 71 -6.39 -27.58 0.23
C ILE A 71 -6.71 -26.11 0.48
N GLY A 72 -5.72 -25.30 0.87
CA GLY A 72 -5.94 -23.89 1.19
C GLY A 72 -6.58 -23.10 0.05
N ALA A 73 -6.10 -23.29 -1.17
CA ALA A 73 -6.65 -22.63 -2.36
C ALA A 73 -8.10 -23.06 -2.68
N HIS A 74 -8.44 -24.34 -2.43
CA HIS A 74 -9.80 -24.83 -2.64
C HIS A 74 -10.77 -24.27 -1.59
N PHE A 75 -10.34 -24.14 -0.33
CA PHE A 75 -11.15 -23.51 0.71
C PHE A 75 -11.36 -22.00 0.42
N GLU A 76 -10.34 -21.31 -0.04
CA GLU A 76 -10.48 -19.92 -0.48
C GLU A 76 -11.48 -19.78 -1.64
N ALA A 77 -11.46 -20.70 -2.60
CA ALA A 77 -12.43 -20.70 -3.68
C ALA A 77 -13.86 -20.96 -3.19
N VAL A 78 -14.06 -21.87 -2.23
CA VAL A 78 -15.37 -22.12 -1.60
C VAL A 78 -15.84 -20.91 -0.81
N GLU A 79 -14.98 -20.27 -0.02
CA GLU A 79 -15.32 -19.04 0.72
C GLU A 79 -15.67 -17.89 -0.25
N ALA A 80 -14.95 -17.78 -1.36
CA ALA A 80 -15.22 -16.79 -2.41
C ALA A 80 -16.57 -17.05 -3.09
N GLU A 81 -16.92 -18.32 -3.38
CA GLU A 81 -18.20 -18.68 -3.97
C GLU A 81 -19.37 -18.45 -2.98
N LEU A 82 -19.20 -18.79 -1.70
CA LEU A 82 -20.20 -18.47 -0.67
C LEU A 82 -20.37 -16.97 -0.45
N ALA A 83 -19.29 -16.20 -0.58
CA ALA A 83 -19.36 -14.73 -0.58
C ALA A 83 -20.10 -14.20 -1.80
N SER A 84 -19.92 -14.79 -2.99
CA SER A 84 -20.64 -14.39 -4.22
C SER A 84 -22.13 -14.70 -4.14
N LEU A 85 -22.53 -15.78 -3.45
CA LEU A 85 -23.95 -16.07 -3.16
C LEU A 85 -24.57 -15.02 -2.22
N SER A 86 -23.78 -14.29 -1.44
CA SER A 86 -24.28 -13.16 -0.67
C SER A 86 -24.58 -11.91 -1.53
N GLU A 87 -24.20 -11.91 -2.81
CA GLU A 87 -24.63 -10.92 -3.82
C GLU A 87 -26.14 -10.89 -4.04
N LEU A 88 -26.85 -11.95 -3.66
CA LEU A 88 -28.32 -11.94 -3.57
C LEU A 88 -28.83 -11.03 -2.44
N ARG A 89 -27.97 -10.52 -1.57
CA ARG A 89 -28.29 -9.46 -0.61
C ARG A 89 -28.16 -8.11 -1.31
N THR A 90 -29.23 -7.34 -1.23
CA THR A 90 -29.42 -6.03 -1.88
C THR A 90 -28.43 -4.92 -1.46
N LYS A 91 -27.46 -5.18 -0.58
CA LYS A 91 -26.42 -4.21 -0.20
C LYS A 91 -25.06 -4.89 -0.04
N PRO A 92 -24.01 -4.40 -0.73
CA PRO A 92 -22.65 -4.88 -0.57
C PRO A 92 -22.14 -4.66 0.86
N ALA A 93 -21.47 -5.67 1.40
CA ALA A 93 -20.91 -5.66 2.75
C ALA A 93 -19.51 -6.29 2.79
N GLY A 94 -18.77 -6.03 3.85
CA GLY A 94 -17.46 -6.65 4.10
C GLY A 94 -16.32 -5.66 4.28
N THR A 95 -15.13 -6.16 4.58
CA THR A 95 -13.94 -5.35 4.83
C THR A 95 -13.04 -5.34 3.61
N VAL A 96 -12.62 -4.15 3.19
CA VAL A 96 -11.61 -3.91 2.15
C VAL A 96 -10.37 -3.30 2.81
N ARG A 97 -9.23 -3.98 2.67
CA ARG A 97 -7.95 -3.56 3.25
C ARG A 97 -7.02 -3.03 2.17
N ILE A 98 -6.64 -1.77 2.26
CA ILE A 98 -5.80 -1.09 1.26
C ILE A 98 -4.57 -0.49 1.92
N THR A 99 -3.40 -0.67 1.30
CA THR A 99 -2.21 0.12 1.62
C THR A 99 -2.00 1.19 0.56
N ALA A 100 -1.65 2.40 0.99
CA ALA A 100 -1.45 3.53 0.11
C ALA A 100 -0.28 4.40 0.57
N LEU A 101 0.36 5.11 -0.38
CA LEU A 101 1.22 6.24 -0.05
C LEU A 101 0.38 7.33 0.61
N ASP A 102 0.98 8.11 1.50
CA ASP A 102 0.32 9.22 2.21
C ASP A 102 -0.41 10.17 1.27
N HIS A 103 0.27 10.65 0.23
CA HIS A 103 -0.29 11.54 -0.78
C HIS A 103 -1.50 10.91 -1.50
N ALA A 104 -1.38 9.67 -1.99
CA ALA A 104 -2.48 8.98 -2.67
C ALA A 104 -3.67 8.70 -1.72
N ALA A 105 -3.37 8.43 -0.45
CA ALA A 105 -4.41 8.22 0.56
C ALA A 105 -5.24 9.50 0.78
N GLU A 106 -4.60 10.67 0.83
CA GLU A 106 -5.26 11.95 1.05
C GLU A 106 -5.98 12.49 -0.18
N THR A 107 -5.31 12.45 -1.33
CA THR A 107 -5.80 13.14 -2.53
C THR A 107 -6.77 12.31 -3.37
N ILE A 108 -6.71 10.99 -3.28
CA ILE A 108 -7.50 10.08 -4.14
C ILE A 108 -8.36 9.12 -3.32
N LEU A 109 -7.73 8.33 -2.41
CA LEU A 109 -8.44 7.27 -1.73
C LEU A 109 -9.50 7.80 -0.77
N TRP A 110 -9.13 8.74 0.09
CA TRP A 110 -10.05 9.31 1.08
C TRP A 110 -11.27 10.00 0.44
N PRO A 111 -11.14 10.87 -0.56
CA PRO A 111 -12.29 11.47 -1.23
C PRO A 111 -13.23 10.46 -1.89
N ALA A 112 -12.71 9.32 -2.37
CA ALA A 112 -13.54 8.27 -2.92
C ALA A 112 -14.29 7.50 -1.82
N VAL A 113 -13.61 7.17 -0.72
CA VAL A 113 -14.17 6.48 0.45
C VAL A 113 -15.23 7.35 1.13
N GLU A 114 -14.96 8.66 1.30
CA GLU A 114 -15.89 9.63 1.89
C GLU A 114 -17.22 9.71 1.13
N ARG A 115 -17.19 9.62 -0.19
CA ARG A 115 -18.40 9.61 -1.03
C ARG A 115 -19.10 8.24 -1.02
N LEU A 116 -18.34 7.15 -0.88
CA LEU A 116 -18.89 5.79 -0.98
C LEU A 116 -19.60 5.32 0.29
N LEU A 117 -18.98 5.53 1.45
CA LEU A 117 -19.42 4.92 2.70
C LEU A 117 -20.83 5.31 3.16
N PRO A 118 -21.32 6.56 2.94
CA PRO A 118 -22.69 6.93 3.33
C PRO A 118 -23.77 6.04 2.69
N ASP A 119 -23.54 5.58 1.46
CA ASP A 119 -24.49 4.73 0.73
C ASP A 119 -24.36 3.23 1.07
N TYR A 120 -23.22 2.84 1.67
CA TYR A 120 -22.87 1.43 1.96
C TYR A 120 -22.37 1.24 3.40
N PRO A 121 -23.25 1.38 4.41
CA PRO A 121 -22.86 1.36 5.83
C PRO A 121 -22.31 0.00 6.32
N ASP A 122 -22.55 -1.07 5.56
CA ASP A 122 -22.06 -2.42 5.86
C ASP A 122 -20.64 -2.68 5.28
N ILE A 123 -20.04 -1.70 4.59
CA ILE A 123 -18.66 -1.76 4.11
C ILE A 123 -17.72 -1.17 5.16
N VAL A 124 -16.65 -1.90 5.46
CA VAL A 124 -15.53 -1.42 6.28
C VAL A 124 -14.32 -1.24 5.37
N VAL A 125 -13.74 -0.05 5.35
CA VAL A 125 -12.49 0.21 4.63
C VAL A 125 -11.36 0.40 5.64
N GLU A 126 -10.37 -0.51 5.62
CA GLU A 126 -9.15 -0.40 6.41
C GLU A 126 -8.05 0.18 5.53
N ILE A 127 -7.59 1.39 5.85
CA ILE A 127 -6.53 2.09 5.12
C ILE A 127 -5.25 2.06 5.95
N SER A 128 -4.19 1.48 5.38
CA SER A 128 -2.84 1.53 5.93
C SER A 128 -2.00 2.50 5.12
N VAL A 129 -1.67 3.63 5.72
CA VAL A 129 -0.79 4.63 5.08
C VAL A 129 0.66 4.24 5.36
N ASP A 130 1.36 3.86 4.29
CA ASP A 130 2.76 3.42 4.38
C ASP A 130 3.51 3.77 3.10
N ASN A 131 4.59 4.53 3.24
CA ASN A 131 5.46 4.93 2.13
C ASN A 131 6.48 3.83 1.76
N ALA A 132 6.51 2.71 2.48
CA ALA A 132 7.30 1.55 2.13
C ALA A 132 6.61 0.69 1.06
N LEU A 133 7.43 -0.03 0.27
CA LEU A 133 6.91 -1.07 -0.62
C LEU A 133 6.53 -2.29 0.22
N THR A 134 5.24 -2.53 0.35
CA THR A 134 4.68 -3.63 1.11
C THR A 134 4.23 -4.74 0.16
N ASP A 135 4.63 -5.97 0.42
CA ASP A 135 4.04 -7.13 -0.24
C ASP A 135 2.58 -7.29 0.23
N ILE A 136 1.64 -6.86 -0.62
CA ILE A 136 0.22 -6.84 -0.30
C ILE A 136 -0.35 -8.24 -0.05
N VAL A 137 0.23 -9.28 -0.66
CA VAL A 137 -0.22 -10.67 -0.49
C VAL A 137 0.16 -11.18 0.89
N SER A 138 1.44 -11.07 1.24
CA SER A 138 1.96 -11.49 2.55
C SER A 138 1.35 -10.70 3.70
N ALA A 139 1.12 -9.39 3.50
CA ALA A 139 0.51 -8.50 4.49
C ALA A 139 -1.03 -8.55 4.50
N ARG A 140 -1.64 -9.35 3.58
CA ARG A 140 -3.10 -9.56 3.49
C ARG A 140 -3.91 -8.30 3.21
N PHE A 141 -3.37 -7.44 2.38
CA PHE A 141 -4.15 -6.37 1.77
C PHE A 141 -4.91 -6.87 0.54
N ASP A 142 -6.06 -6.27 0.27
CA ASP A 142 -6.85 -6.53 -0.94
C ASP A 142 -6.26 -5.82 -2.13
N ALA A 143 -5.73 -4.63 -1.90
CA ALA A 143 -5.05 -3.82 -2.91
C ALA A 143 -3.98 -2.92 -2.30
N GLY A 144 -3.13 -2.38 -3.18
CA GLY A 144 -2.21 -1.30 -2.86
C GLY A 144 -2.36 -0.15 -3.85
N ILE A 145 -2.01 1.05 -3.43
CA ILE A 145 -1.96 2.25 -4.28
C ILE A 145 -0.53 2.75 -4.35
N ARG A 146 0.05 2.75 -5.56
CA ARG A 146 1.43 3.20 -5.83
C ARG A 146 1.49 3.90 -7.17
N LEU A 147 2.64 4.52 -7.46
CA LEU A 147 2.94 4.98 -8.82
C LEU A 147 3.02 3.79 -9.78
N GLY A 148 2.55 3.96 -11.01
CA GLY A 148 2.41 2.86 -11.98
C GLY A 148 3.70 2.09 -12.25
N GLU A 149 4.85 2.75 -12.18
CA GLU A 149 6.18 2.15 -12.39
C GLU A 149 6.62 1.19 -11.27
N GLN A 150 5.98 1.26 -10.11
CA GLN A 150 6.30 0.46 -8.93
C GLN A 150 5.47 -0.83 -8.83
N VAL A 151 4.53 -1.05 -9.74
CA VAL A 151 3.63 -2.21 -9.71
C VAL A 151 4.30 -3.45 -10.31
N ALA A 152 4.27 -4.56 -9.57
CA ALA A 152 4.83 -5.83 -10.03
C ALA A 152 4.05 -6.39 -11.23
N ARG A 153 4.74 -7.10 -12.14
CA ARG A 153 4.19 -7.56 -13.42
C ARG A 153 3.09 -8.62 -13.31
N ASP A 154 2.96 -9.27 -12.18
CA ASP A 154 1.93 -10.30 -11.89
C ASP A 154 0.67 -9.73 -11.23
N MET A 155 0.60 -8.41 -11.08
CA MET A 155 -0.54 -7.69 -10.54
C MET A 155 -1.38 -7.05 -11.65
N ILE A 156 -2.67 -6.88 -11.39
CA ILE A 156 -3.52 -6.01 -12.20
C ILE A 156 -3.35 -4.59 -11.67
N ALA A 157 -3.03 -3.65 -12.56
CA ALA A 157 -2.92 -2.23 -12.24
C ALA A 157 -4.04 -1.45 -12.96
N VAL A 158 -4.75 -0.61 -12.21
CA VAL A 158 -5.82 0.24 -12.72
C VAL A 158 -5.47 1.69 -12.40
N PRO A 159 -5.44 2.60 -13.39
CA PRO A 159 -5.21 4.01 -13.13
C PRO A 159 -6.36 4.61 -12.31
N ILE A 160 -6.03 5.34 -11.24
CA ILE A 160 -7.00 5.91 -10.30
C ILE A 160 -6.87 7.43 -10.14
N GLY A 161 -5.95 8.04 -10.84
CA GLY A 161 -5.75 9.49 -10.81
C GLY A 161 -5.18 10.01 -12.12
N PRO A 162 -5.17 11.35 -12.29
CA PRO A 162 -4.55 12.00 -13.44
C PRO A 162 -3.03 11.80 -13.43
N PRO A 163 -2.34 12.14 -14.53
CA PRO A 163 -0.90 12.28 -14.52
C PRO A 163 -0.45 13.21 -13.39
N LEU A 164 0.65 12.86 -12.74
CA LEU A 164 1.28 13.64 -11.70
C LEU A 164 2.45 14.44 -12.27
N ARG A 165 2.84 15.48 -11.56
CA ARG A 165 4.02 16.29 -11.86
C ARG A 165 4.81 16.52 -10.59
N MET A 166 6.13 16.54 -10.71
CA MET A 166 7.00 16.97 -9.62
C MET A 166 7.29 18.45 -9.69
N ALA A 167 7.58 19.06 -8.55
CA ALA A 167 8.04 20.44 -8.47
C ALA A 167 9.36 20.50 -7.68
N CYS A 168 10.35 21.14 -8.26
CA CYS A 168 11.55 21.57 -7.55
C CYS A 168 11.29 22.95 -6.95
N VAL A 169 11.33 23.08 -5.63
CA VAL A 169 10.92 24.30 -4.92
C VAL A 169 11.90 24.71 -3.84
N GLY A 170 11.95 26.00 -3.54
CA GLY A 170 12.69 26.55 -2.41
C GLY A 170 12.05 27.84 -1.90
N ALA A 171 12.24 28.16 -0.63
CA ALA A 171 11.74 29.41 -0.05
C ALA A 171 12.51 30.64 -0.60
N PRO A 172 11.85 31.80 -0.76
CA PRO A 172 12.53 33.05 -1.13
C PRO A 172 13.72 33.38 -0.24
N ALA A 173 13.59 33.13 1.06
CA ALA A 173 14.65 33.36 2.04
C ALA A 173 15.89 32.48 1.77
N TYR A 174 15.70 31.25 1.32
CA TYR A 174 16.80 30.39 0.91
C TYR A 174 17.56 30.98 -0.27
N PHE A 175 16.86 31.39 -1.33
CA PHE A 175 17.50 31.96 -2.52
C PHE A 175 18.20 33.30 -2.24
N ALA A 176 17.65 34.10 -1.32
CA ALA A 176 18.27 35.36 -0.89
C ALA A 176 19.58 35.15 -0.11
N ALA A 177 19.70 34.03 0.59
CA ALA A 177 20.90 33.69 1.38
C ALA A 177 21.90 32.80 0.59
N ALA A 178 21.46 32.16 -0.49
CA ALA A 178 22.29 31.25 -1.28
C ALA A 178 23.39 31.99 -2.04
N ALA A 179 24.58 31.40 -2.07
CA ALA A 179 25.72 31.94 -2.84
C ALA A 179 25.58 31.77 -4.35
N ALA A 180 24.69 30.86 -4.78
CA ALA A 180 24.43 30.56 -6.20
C ALA A 180 23.07 31.12 -6.65
N PRO A 181 22.91 31.56 -7.91
CA PRO A 181 21.62 31.95 -8.45
C PRO A 181 20.66 30.71 -8.47
N PRO A 182 19.34 30.94 -8.58
CA PRO A 182 18.39 29.84 -8.75
C PRO A 182 18.81 28.90 -9.88
N PRO A 183 18.68 27.56 -9.71
CA PRO A 183 19.13 26.59 -10.70
C PRO A 183 18.30 26.71 -11.99
N ALA A 184 18.98 26.78 -13.12
CA ALA A 184 18.40 26.80 -14.48
C ALA A 184 18.52 25.42 -15.17
N ASP A 185 19.46 24.59 -14.70
CA ASP A 185 19.70 23.23 -15.16
C ASP A 185 19.81 22.30 -13.94
N PRO A 186 19.35 21.04 -14.02
CA PRO A 186 19.45 20.07 -12.91
C PRO A 186 20.88 19.87 -12.37
N HIS A 187 21.93 20.08 -13.18
CA HIS A 187 23.32 20.01 -12.70
C HIS A 187 23.69 21.15 -11.75
N ASP A 188 22.97 22.28 -11.82
CA ASP A 188 23.17 23.40 -10.91
C ASP A 188 22.84 23.05 -9.46
N LEU A 189 22.03 21.99 -9.23
CA LEU A 189 21.68 21.50 -7.89
C LEU A 189 22.90 21.11 -7.05
N ALA A 190 24.03 20.78 -7.69
CA ALA A 190 25.29 20.54 -6.99
C ALA A 190 25.83 21.75 -6.21
N ARG A 191 25.33 22.95 -6.50
CA ARG A 191 25.69 24.22 -5.82
C ARG A 191 24.66 24.67 -4.78
N HIS A 192 23.61 23.85 -4.57
CA HIS A 192 22.53 24.13 -3.66
C HIS A 192 22.42 23.10 -2.54
N ALA A 193 22.04 23.54 -1.35
CA ALA A 193 21.59 22.63 -0.31
C ALA A 193 20.24 22.06 -0.71
N CYS A 194 20.14 20.72 -0.74
CA CYS A 194 18.91 20.01 -1.09
C CYS A 194 18.47 19.13 0.07
N ILE A 195 17.16 19.02 0.26
CA ILE A 195 16.56 18.18 1.30
C ILE A 195 16.31 16.82 0.70
N ASN A 196 17.05 15.80 1.19
CA ASN A 196 16.98 14.46 0.65
C ASN A 196 15.79 13.67 1.21
N LEU A 197 15.14 12.89 0.33
CA LEU A 197 14.19 11.86 0.72
C LEU A 197 14.89 10.51 0.84
N ARG A 198 14.72 9.82 1.97
CA ARG A 198 15.15 8.44 2.17
C ARG A 198 13.96 7.49 2.06
N PHE A 199 14.04 6.52 1.17
CA PHE A 199 13.04 5.47 1.08
C PHE A 199 13.06 4.56 2.31
N ALA A 200 11.93 4.39 2.96
CA ALA A 200 11.81 3.55 4.17
C ALA A 200 12.12 2.07 3.88
N THR A 201 11.76 1.56 2.71
CA THR A 201 11.95 0.16 2.33
C THR A 201 13.42 -0.18 2.02
N SER A 202 14.06 0.60 1.16
CA SER A 202 15.41 0.30 0.66
C SER A 202 16.52 0.98 1.45
N GLY A 203 16.19 2.00 2.24
CA GLY A 203 17.15 2.88 2.90
C GLY A 203 17.92 3.78 1.92
N ALA A 204 17.68 3.68 0.63
CA ALA A 204 18.35 4.48 -0.39
C ALA A 204 17.84 5.93 -0.37
N LEU A 205 18.71 6.87 -0.79
CA LEU A 205 18.30 8.23 -1.07
C LEU A 205 17.64 8.29 -2.45
N TYR A 206 16.56 9.04 -2.54
CA TYR A 206 15.88 9.30 -3.81
C TYR A 206 16.76 10.17 -4.71
N ALA A 207 17.13 9.66 -5.88
CA ALA A 207 17.74 10.48 -6.92
C ALA A 207 16.62 11.26 -7.62
N TRP A 208 16.72 12.59 -7.69
CA TRP A 208 15.71 13.41 -8.32
C TRP A 208 15.65 13.15 -9.82
N GLU A 209 14.47 12.90 -10.34
CA GLU A 209 14.24 12.47 -11.71
C GLU A 209 13.71 13.64 -12.52
N PHE A 210 14.49 14.04 -13.52
CA PHE A 210 14.17 15.13 -14.44
C PHE A 210 14.07 14.57 -15.85
N GLU A 211 13.27 15.22 -16.68
CA GLU A 211 13.17 14.92 -18.10
C GLU A 211 12.94 16.20 -18.88
N ARG A 212 13.62 16.34 -20.00
CA ARG A 212 13.39 17.43 -20.95
C ARG A 212 13.65 16.94 -22.37
N ASP A 213 12.70 17.18 -23.28
CA ASP A 213 12.78 16.77 -24.69
C ASP A 213 13.05 15.26 -24.88
N GLY A 214 12.45 14.39 -24.01
CA GLY A 214 12.64 12.95 -24.03
C GLY A 214 13.98 12.46 -23.47
N ARG A 215 14.78 13.37 -22.89
CA ARG A 215 16.05 13.04 -22.25
C ARG A 215 15.87 12.97 -20.73
N GLU A 216 15.89 11.77 -20.19
CA GLU A 216 15.84 11.51 -18.75
C GLU A 216 17.19 11.82 -18.08
N LEU A 217 17.14 12.39 -16.89
CA LEU A 217 18.28 12.70 -16.05
C LEU A 217 17.97 12.40 -14.58
N LYS A 218 18.80 11.59 -13.92
CA LYS A 218 18.71 11.32 -12.49
C LYS A 218 19.83 12.02 -11.75
N VAL A 219 19.50 12.92 -10.84
CA VAL A 219 20.46 13.74 -10.09
C VAL A 219 20.46 13.30 -8.62
N ARG A 220 21.63 12.91 -8.14
CA ARG A 220 21.86 12.76 -6.70
C ARG A 220 22.19 14.12 -6.12
N VAL A 221 21.39 14.54 -5.17
CA VAL A 221 21.54 15.84 -4.52
C VAL A 221 22.13 15.70 -3.12
N GLU A 222 22.77 16.75 -2.64
CA GLU A 222 23.39 16.80 -1.32
C GLU A 222 22.79 17.95 -0.48
N GLY A 223 22.84 17.78 0.84
CA GLY A 223 22.38 18.81 1.75
C GLY A 223 22.32 18.32 3.20
N PRO A 224 22.03 19.23 4.12
CA PRO A 224 22.15 18.97 5.58
C PRO A 224 21.04 18.11 6.16
N LEU A 225 19.94 17.89 5.39
CA LEU A 225 18.75 17.19 5.89
C LEU A 225 18.40 15.98 5.02
N ILE A 226 18.13 14.88 5.70
CA ILE A 226 17.62 13.64 5.11
C ILE A 226 16.37 13.25 5.89
N LEU A 227 15.24 13.19 5.21
CA LEU A 227 13.92 12.90 5.79
C LEU A 227 13.26 11.76 5.02
N ASN A 228 12.23 11.15 5.59
CA ASN A 228 11.43 10.11 4.94
C ASN A 228 9.94 10.45 4.87
N ASP A 229 9.59 11.69 5.19
CA ASP A 229 8.22 12.21 5.21
C ASP A 229 8.14 13.46 4.34
N PRO A 230 7.37 13.44 3.23
CA PRO A 230 7.21 14.57 2.33
C PRO A 230 6.62 15.82 3.00
N ARG A 231 5.75 15.67 4.00
CA ARG A 231 5.17 16.81 4.75
C ARG A 231 6.24 17.54 5.56
N MET A 232 7.15 16.76 6.18
CA MET A 232 8.29 17.35 6.88
C MET A 232 9.26 18.01 5.91
N ILE A 233 9.49 17.42 4.72
CA ILE A 233 10.30 18.02 3.66
C ILE A 233 9.71 19.37 3.26
N ARG A 234 8.40 19.45 2.98
CA ARG A 234 7.71 20.72 2.68
C ARG A 234 7.92 21.75 3.79
N ARG A 235 7.72 21.35 5.04
CA ARG A 235 7.85 22.25 6.20
C ARG A 235 9.27 22.83 6.33
N VAL A 236 10.31 22.01 6.22
CA VAL A 236 11.70 22.47 6.28
C VAL A 236 12.10 23.32 5.09
N THR A 237 11.51 23.06 3.91
CA THR A 237 11.70 23.89 2.71
C THR A 237 11.14 25.27 2.90
N LEU A 238 9.92 25.41 3.44
CA LEU A 238 9.31 26.68 3.82
C LEU A 238 10.15 27.46 4.83
N SER A 239 10.87 26.75 5.70
CA SER A 239 11.79 27.36 6.67
C SER A 239 13.15 27.79 6.05
N GLY A 240 13.36 27.58 4.75
CA GLY A 240 14.55 28.06 4.03
C GLY A 240 15.80 27.18 4.17
N PHE A 241 15.68 25.90 4.54
CA PHE A 241 16.82 25.02 4.71
C PHE A 241 17.39 24.41 3.43
N GLY A 242 16.76 24.64 2.28
CA GLY A 242 17.24 24.13 0.99
C GLY A 242 16.13 23.97 -0.03
N LEU A 243 16.49 23.34 -1.15
CA LEU A 243 15.55 22.94 -2.21
C LEU A 243 14.94 21.59 -1.91
N ALA A 244 13.70 21.41 -2.34
CA ALA A 244 12.98 20.12 -2.26
C ALA A 244 12.43 19.72 -3.63
N PHE A 245 12.18 18.41 -3.80
CA PHE A 245 11.55 17.84 -4.98
C PHE A 245 10.33 17.03 -4.51
N LEU A 246 9.16 17.61 -4.70
CA LEU A 246 7.89 17.13 -4.14
C LEU A 246 6.82 17.05 -5.25
N PRO A 247 5.75 16.26 -5.06
CA PRO A 247 4.56 16.36 -5.91
C PRO A 247 4.07 17.80 -5.98
N GLU A 248 3.72 18.26 -7.17
CA GLU A 248 3.34 19.66 -7.45
C GLU A 248 2.14 20.11 -6.61
N ASP A 249 1.15 19.26 -6.48
CA ASP A 249 -0.07 19.54 -5.69
C ASP A 249 0.20 19.67 -4.19
N HIS A 250 1.24 19.03 -3.64
CA HIS A 250 1.66 19.22 -2.25
C HIS A 250 2.15 20.64 -1.93
N VAL A 251 2.61 21.36 -2.94
CA VAL A 251 3.24 22.68 -2.80
C VAL A 251 2.52 23.77 -3.61
N ALA A 252 1.40 23.44 -4.25
CA ALA A 252 0.68 24.36 -5.13
C ALA A 252 0.28 25.65 -4.42
N GLU A 253 -0.35 25.56 -3.25
CA GLU A 253 -0.74 26.71 -2.43
C GLU A 253 0.45 27.56 -1.99
N ASP A 254 1.58 26.93 -1.65
CA ASP A 254 2.80 27.64 -1.26
C ASP A 254 3.43 28.39 -2.44
N VAL A 255 3.36 27.80 -3.64
CA VAL A 255 3.84 28.45 -4.85
C VAL A 255 2.92 29.60 -5.26
N GLU A 256 1.60 29.39 -5.22
CA GLU A 256 0.60 30.44 -5.51
C GLU A 256 0.71 31.62 -4.55
N SER A 257 0.94 31.36 -3.28
CA SER A 257 1.13 32.42 -2.26
C SER A 257 2.50 33.09 -2.32
N GLY A 258 3.46 32.53 -3.08
CA GLY A 258 4.84 33.00 -3.10
C GLY A 258 5.68 32.57 -1.91
N ALA A 259 5.16 31.72 -1.03
CA ALA A 259 5.92 31.16 0.10
C ALA A 259 7.03 30.20 -0.38
N LEU A 260 6.81 29.56 -1.52
CA LEU A 260 7.83 28.80 -2.25
C LEU A 260 7.95 29.32 -3.69
N LEU A 261 9.17 29.30 -4.21
CA LEU A 261 9.48 29.57 -5.62
C LEU A 261 9.77 28.25 -6.32
N ARG A 262 9.13 28.05 -7.48
CA ARG A 262 9.38 26.91 -8.35
C ARG A 262 10.57 27.20 -9.25
N VAL A 263 11.42 26.19 -9.44
CA VAL A 263 12.57 26.21 -10.35
C VAL A 263 12.57 24.93 -11.19
N LEU A 264 13.32 24.91 -12.30
CA LEU A 264 13.46 23.75 -13.19
C LEU A 264 12.12 23.23 -13.74
N GLU A 265 11.16 24.11 -13.97
CA GLU A 265 9.81 23.70 -14.39
C GLU A 265 9.81 22.96 -15.73
N ASP A 266 10.65 23.36 -16.69
CA ASP A 266 10.79 22.71 -18.00
C ASP A 266 11.37 21.30 -17.92
N TRP A 267 11.91 20.91 -16.76
CA TRP A 267 12.54 19.63 -16.51
C TRP A 267 11.64 18.63 -15.76
N THR A 268 10.42 19.03 -15.44
CA THR A 268 9.47 18.20 -14.70
C THR A 268 8.18 17.99 -15.49
N PRO A 269 8.20 17.22 -16.59
CA PRO A 269 6.99 16.92 -17.36
C PRO A 269 6.04 16.03 -16.53
N PRO A 270 4.75 15.97 -16.90
CA PRO A 270 3.82 15.02 -16.31
C PRO A 270 4.25 13.57 -16.55
N PHE A 271 4.01 12.71 -15.56
CA PHE A 271 4.26 11.28 -15.63
C PHE A 271 3.02 10.49 -15.18
N PRO A 272 2.93 9.17 -15.47
CA PRO A 272 1.79 8.34 -15.05
C PRO A 272 1.53 8.45 -13.55
N GLY A 273 0.27 8.76 -13.20
CA GLY A 273 -0.13 8.95 -11.81
C GLY A 273 -0.30 7.65 -11.03
N TYR A 274 -1.13 7.70 -10.00
CA TYR A 274 -1.36 6.56 -9.12
C TYR A 274 -2.19 5.47 -9.79
N HIS A 275 -1.81 4.24 -9.46
CA HIS A 275 -2.53 3.03 -9.84
C HIS A 275 -2.92 2.25 -8.59
N LEU A 276 -4.15 1.77 -8.59
CA LEU A 276 -4.56 0.72 -7.67
C LEU A 276 -4.12 -0.62 -8.26
N TYR A 277 -3.37 -1.42 -7.50
CA TYR A 277 -2.91 -2.73 -7.95
C TYR A 277 -3.37 -3.83 -6.99
N TYR A 278 -3.67 -5.01 -7.55
CA TYR A 278 -4.16 -6.16 -6.81
C TYR A 278 -3.81 -7.47 -7.53
N PRO A 279 -3.80 -8.64 -6.83
CA PRO A 279 -3.45 -9.91 -7.44
C PRO A 279 -4.45 -10.34 -8.52
N SER A 280 -3.96 -10.72 -9.71
CA SER A 280 -4.78 -11.10 -10.87
C SER A 280 -5.66 -12.35 -10.65
N ARG A 281 -5.33 -13.21 -9.68
CA ARG A 281 -6.01 -14.48 -9.41
C ARG A 281 -7.06 -14.39 -8.30
N ARG A 282 -7.33 -13.22 -7.77
CA ARG A 282 -8.27 -13.04 -6.67
C ARG A 282 -9.65 -12.69 -7.20
N GLN A 283 -10.66 -13.43 -6.78
CA GLN A 283 -12.05 -13.05 -6.99
C GLN A 283 -12.39 -11.87 -6.08
N HIS A 284 -12.95 -10.82 -6.65
CA HIS A 284 -13.26 -9.58 -5.93
C HIS A 284 -14.51 -9.75 -5.07
N SER A 285 -14.46 -9.26 -3.83
CA SER A 285 -15.67 -9.08 -3.04
C SER A 285 -16.51 -7.93 -3.65
N PRO A 286 -17.84 -7.95 -3.47
CA PRO A 286 -18.70 -6.85 -3.91
C PRO A 286 -18.26 -5.49 -3.37
N ALA A 287 -17.83 -5.42 -2.11
CA ALA A 287 -17.28 -4.22 -1.50
C ALA A 287 -16.03 -3.71 -2.23
N PHE A 288 -15.10 -4.63 -2.56
CA PHE A 288 -13.90 -4.27 -3.33
C PHE A 288 -14.24 -3.80 -4.74
N ALA A 289 -15.17 -4.48 -5.43
CA ALA A 289 -15.59 -4.09 -6.78
C ALA A 289 -16.17 -2.67 -6.82
N LEU A 290 -17.00 -2.31 -5.83
CA LEU A 290 -17.54 -0.96 -5.69
C LEU A 290 -16.45 0.09 -5.45
N LEU A 291 -15.52 -0.20 -4.52
CA LEU A 291 -14.44 0.74 -4.23
C LEU A 291 -13.51 0.90 -5.45
N LEU A 292 -13.23 -0.19 -6.17
CA LEU A 292 -12.46 -0.15 -7.41
C LEU A 292 -13.13 0.74 -8.47
N GLU A 293 -14.46 0.62 -8.63
CA GLU A 293 -15.20 1.45 -9.57
C GLU A 293 -15.24 2.92 -9.12
N ALA A 294 -15.40 3.17 -7.82
CA ALA A 294 -15.37 4.53 -7.25
C ALA A 294 -13.99 5.22 -7.42
N LEU A 295 -12.92 4.44 -7.47
CA LEU A 295 -11.55 4.92 -7.64
C LEU A 295 -11.13 5.03 -9.10
N ARG A 296 -11.81 4.38 -10.03
CA ARG A 296 -11.39 4.35 -11.44
C ARG A 296 -11.34 5.74 -12.05
N TYR A 297 -10.14 6.14 -12.48
CA TYR A 297 -9.95 7.38 -13.22
C TYR A 297 -10.53 7.25 -14.63
N ARG A 298 -11.35 8.22 -15.00
CA ARG A 298 -11.92 8.36 -16.35
C ARG A 298 -11.41 9.71 -16.88
N ALA A 299 -10.47 9.64 -17.84
CA ALA A 299 -9.90 10.83 -18.48
C ALA A 299 -10.96 11.59 -19.31
#